data_2f4aa4fc6b21084287433a752878307a
#
_entry.id   2f4aa4fc6b21084287433a752878307a
#
_cell.length_a   1.000
_cell.length_b   1.000
_cell.length_c   1.000
_cell.angle_alpha   90.00
_cell.angle_beta   90.00
_cell.angle_gamma   90.00
#
_symmetry.space_group_name_H-M   'P 1'
#
loop_
_entity.id
_entity.type
_entity.pdbx_description
1 polymer ?
#
loop_
_entity_poly.entity_id
_entity_poly.type
_entity_poly.pdbx_seq_one_letter_code
_entity_poly.pdbx_strand_id
1 'polypeptide(L)'
;MYRVHLFEELKTLLSPACLRGTRILEIGPKDGLDSRRLASLQPNELVMIDLPEKRPAVDDWRSQITCPHRHIERNFMYMPREEYAGLGTFDLIWCTGVLYHNPEQLRFLRKLYKLLNVGGCLVLESATWRGAKGMRDGSYVEIHYPQTYRNTGTITHLPTANAIKVWLSMVGFTRIHDSRCFEDANRNVIGQRYACFAIKTGADDADVYYGTTALNPEYRFGDSV
;
A
#
# COMPACT_ATOMS: atom_id res chain seq x y z
N MET A 1 -5.84 7.85 -14.34
CA MET A 1 -5.16 9.14 -14.58
C MET A 1 -4.24 9.56 -13.42
N TYR A 2 -4.69 9.68 -12.16
CA TYR A 2 -3.82 10.04 -11.03
C TYR A 2 -2.62 9.10 -10.79
N ARG A 3 -2.75 7.81 -11.05
CA ARG A 3 -1.67 6.82 -10.88
C ARG A 3 -0.47 7.08 -11.81
N VAL A 4 -0.69 7.68 -12.98
CA VAL A 4 0.42 8.14 -13.84
C VAL A 4 1.23 9.22 -13.14
N HIS A 5 0.56 10.21 -12.55
CA HIS A 5 1.25 11.29 -11.83
C HIS A 5 1.98 10.77 -10.60
N LEU A 6 1.37 9.84 -9.86
CA LEU A 6 2.02 9.18 -8.72
C LEU A 6 3.29 8.43 -9.16
N PHE A 7 3.25 7.77 -10.32
CA PHE A 7 4.41 7.09 -10.89
C PHE A 7 5.52 8.07 -11.33
N GLU A 8 5.17 9.21 -11.93
CA GLU A 8 6.13 10.24 -12.30
C GLU A 8 6.76 10.90 -11.05
N GLU A 9 5.97 11.13 -10.00
CA GLU A 9 6.51 11.61 -8.71
C GLU A 9 7.47 10.59 -8.09
N LEU A 10 7.17 9.29 -8.15
CA LEU A 10 8.09 8.25 -7.70
C LEU A 10 9.44 8.37 -8.39
N LYS A 11 9.46 8.54 -9.73
CA LYS A 11 10.69 8.67 -10.51
C LYS A 11 11.46 9.96 -10.21
N THR A 12 10.76 10.99 -9.72
CA THR A 12 11.38 12.24 -9.27
C THR A 12 11.98 12.08 -7.88
N LEU A 13 11.29 11.39 -6.99
CA LEU A 13 11.74 11.13 -5.62
C LEU A 13 12.90 10.13 -5.56
N LEU A 14 12.77 9.04 -6.33
CA LEU A 14 13.76 7.98 -6.46
C LEU A 14 14.18 7.92 -7.91
N SER A 15 15.44 8.28 -8.20
CA SER A 15 15.90 8.29 -9.60
C SER A 15 15.65 6.94 -10.29
N PRO A 16 15.37 6.90 -11.60
CA PRO A 16 15.18 5.65 -12.32
C PRO A 16 16.35 4.68 -12.20
N ALA A 17 17.58 5.22 -12.03
CA ALA A 17 18.77 4.40 -11.80
C ALA A 17 18.70 3.62 -10.48
N CYS A 18 18.13 4.21 -9.43
CA CYS A 18 17.93 3.54 -8.14
C CYS A 18 16.79 2.51 -8.17
N LEU A 19 15.87 2.62 -9.13
CA LEU A 19 14.74 1.70 -9.28
C LEU A 19 15.04 0.51 -10.19
N ARG A 20 16.10 0.61 -11.02
CA ARG A 20 16.55 -0.48 -11.88
C ARG A 20 17.15 -1.62 -11.05
N GLY A 21 16.82 -2.85 -11.39
CA GLY A 21 17.36 -4.04 -10.72
C GLY A 21 16.78 -4.30 -9.32
N THR A 22 15.78 -3.52 -8.91
CA THR A 22 15.10 -3.67 -7.61
C THR A 22 14.14 -4.85 -7.62
N ARG A 23 13.72 -5.28 -6.43
CA ARG A 23 12.57 -6.16 -6.24
C ARG A 23 11.35 -5.32 -5.91
N ILE A 24 10.29 -5.47 -6.68
CA ILE A 24 9.05 -4.70 -6.54
C ILE A 24 7.91 -5.62 -6.15
N LEU A 25 7.12 -5.20 -5.15
CA LEU A 25 5.84 -5.81 -4.80
C LEU A 25 4.69 -4.88 -5.20
N GLU A 26 3.73 -5.40 -5.93
CA GLU A 26 2.46 -4.72 -6.23
C GLU A 26 1.31 -5.45 -5.54
N ILE A 27 0.50 -4.70 -4.78
CA ILE A 27 -0.72 -5.21 -4.16
C ILE A 27 -1.93 -4.67 -4.92
N GLY A 28 -2.75 -5.56 -5.45
CA GLY A 28 -3.97 -5.23 -6.19
C GLY A 28 -3.69 -4.71 -7.60
N PRO A 29 -3.00 -5.46 -8.49
CA PRO A 29 -2.67 -5.05 -9.86
C PRO A 29 -3.89 -4.75 -10.74
N LYS A 30 -5.04 -5.33 -10.44
CA LYS A 30 -6.33 -5.09 -11.09
C LYS A 30 -6.30 -5.26 -12.64
N ASP A 31 -6.04 -4.16 -13.37
CA ASP A 31 -6.04 -4.09 -14.84
C ASP A 31 -4.62 -4.11 -15.45
N GLY A 32 -3.60 -4.30 -14.62
CA GLY A 32 -2.20 -4.37 -15.03
C GLY A 32 -1.60 -3.06 -15.55
N LEU A 33 -2.32 -1.94 -15.47
CA LEU A 33 -1.80 -0.66 -15.96
C LEU A 33 -0.60 -0.19 -15.12
N ASP A 34 -0.66 -0.37 -13.81
CA ASP A 34 0.45 -0.04 -12.94
C ASP A 34 1.56 -1.09 -13.04
N SER A 35 1.19 -2.38 -13.16
CA SER A 35 2.16 -3.47 -13.36
C SER A 35 3.06 -3.22 -14.58
N ARG A 36 2.50 -2.76 -15.71
CA ARG A 36 3.28 -2.40 -16.91
C ARG A 36 4.21 -1.21 -16.68
N ARG A 37 3.76 -0.20 -15.91
CA ARG A 37 4.62 0.94 -15.52
C ARG A 37 5.76 0.49 -14.63
N LEU A 38 5.47 -0.35 -13.63
CA LEU A 38 6.49 -0.90 -12.75
C LEU A 38 7.49 -1.78 -13.53
N ALA A 39 7.02 -2.59 -14.48
CA ALA A 39 7.88 -3.38 -15.34
C ALA A 39 8.84 -2.51 -16.20
N SER A 40 8.39 -1.30 -16.61
CA SER A 40 9.24 -0.36 -17.36
C SER A 40 10.45 0.18 -16.57
N LEU A 41 10.44 0.04 -15.24
CA LEU A 41 11.59 0.34 -14.38
C LEU A 41 12.70 -0.71 -14.47
N GLN A 42 12.47 -1.80 -15.17
CA GLN A 42 13.39 -2.94 -15.33
C GLN A 42 13.80 -3.54 -13.97
N PRO A 43 12.84 -3.94 -13.12
CA PRO A 43 13.16 -4.61 -11.86
C PRO A 43 13.76 -5.99 -12.13
N ASN A 44 14.51 -6.50 -11.14
CA ASN A 44 14.96 -7.90 -11.14
C ASN A 44 13.78 -8.87 -10.97
N GLU A 45 12.77 -8.46 -10.23
CA GLU A 45 11.53 -9.21 -10.05
C GLU A 45 10.36 -8.28 -9.70
N LEU A 46 9.21 -8.47 -10.36
CA LEU A 46 7.93 -7.89 -10.01
C LEU A 46 7.01 -8.96 -9.45
N VAL A 47 6.71 -8.89 -8.15
CA VAL A 47 5.75 -9.78 -7.51
C VAL A 47 4.42 -9.05 -7.42
N MET A 48 3.36 -9.68 -7.92
CA MET A 48 2.00 -9.12 -7.93
C MET A 48 1.10 -10.01 -7.10
N ILE A 49 0.34 -9.42 -6.15
CA ILE A 49 -0.59 -10.16 -5.30
C ILE A 49 -1.98 -9.58 -5.47
N ASP A 50 -2.94 -10.41 -5.86
CA ASP A 50 -4.35 -10.03 -5.94
C ASP A 50 -5.25 -11.17 -5.47
N LEU A 51 -6.52 -10.85 -5.27
CA LEU A 51 -7.54 -11.83 -4.88
C LEU A 51 -7.76 -12.85 -6.01
N PRO A 52 -8.01 -14.12 -5.68
CA PRO A 52 -8.21 -15.18 -6.69
C PRO A 52 -9.32 -14.89 -7.71
N GLU A 53 -10.37 -14.18 -7.29
CA GLU A 53 -11.48 -13.79 -8.17
C GLU A 53 -11.09 -12.77 -9.25
N LYS A 54 -9.90 -12.19 -9.19
CA LYS A 54 -9.38 -11.27 -10.22
C LYS A 54 -8.62 -11.95 -11.34
N ARG A 55 -8.38 -13.25 -11.22
CA ARG A 55 -7.59 -14.04 -12.19
C ARG A 55 -7.98 -13.85 -13.66
N PRO A 56 -9.26 -13.91 -14.07
CA PRO A 56 -9.61 -13.75 -15.48
C PRO A 56 -9.09 -12.44 -16.10
N ALA A 57 -9.16 -11.34 -15.35
CA ALA A 57 -8.64 -10.05 -15.81
C ALA A 57 -7.10 -10.03 -15.86
N VAL A 58 -6.42 -10.80 -15.01
CA VAL A 58 -4.96 -10.90 -14.98
C VAL A 58 -4.42 -11.61 -16.21
N ASP A 59 -5.04 -12.70 -16.63
CA ASP A 59 -4.60 -13.48 -17.77
C ASP A 59 -4.58 -12.65 -19.06
N ASP A 60 -5.46 -11.65 -19.20
CA ASP A 60 -5.54 -10.76 -20.37
C ASP A 60 -4.32 -9.83 -20.53
N TRP A 61 -3.72 -9.37 -19.44
CA TRP A 61 -2.65 -8.37 -19.49
C TRP A 61 -1.28 -8.87 -19.01
N ARG A 62 -1.23 -10.01 -18.31
CA ARG A 62 0.01 -10.54 -17.72
C ARG A 62 1.10 -10.81 -18.77
N SER A 63 0.72 -11.28 -19.95
CA SER A 63 1.64 -11.51 -21.07
C SER A 63 2.34 -10.26 -21.56
N GLN A 64 1.83 -9.06 -21.20
CA GLN A 64 2.41 -7.76 -21.58
C GLN A 64 3.47 -7.27 -20.58
N ILE A 65 3.73 -8.00 -19.50
CA ILE A 65 4.77 -7.66 -18.52
C ILE A 65 6.13 -8.11 -19.05
N THR A 66 7.03 -7.16 -19.21
CA THR A 66 8.33 -7.37 -19.91
C THR A 66 9.52 -7.68 -19.00
N CYS A 67 9.29 -7.76 -17.68
CA CYS A 67 10.32 -8.13 -16.69
C CYS A 67 10.03 -9.51 -16.08
N PRO A 68 11.02 -10.12 -15.40
CA PRO A 68 10.75 -11.30 -14.56
C PRO A 68 9.64 -11.00 -13.54
N HIS A 69 8.61 -11.84 -13.50
CA HIS A 69 7.46 -11.57 -12.63
C HIS A 69 6.80 -12.83 -12.10
N ARG A 70 6.13 -12.68 -10.96
CA ARG A 70 5.22 -13.68 -10.37
C ARG A 70 3.87 -13.05 -10.08
N HIS A 71 2.80 -13.77 -10.33
CA HIS A 71 1.46 -13.42 -9.87
C HIS A 71 0.99 -14.45 -8.84
N ILE A 72 0.58 -13.97 -7.67
CA ILE A 72 0.15 -14.78 -6.52
C ILE A 72 -1.32 -14.47 -6.23
N GLU A 73 -2.15 -15.50 -6.36
CA GLU A 73 -3.59 -15.40 -6.12
C GLU A 73 -3.89 -15.66 -4.64
N ARG A 74 -3.80 -14.61 -3.84
CA ARG A 74 -4.03 -14.66 -2.39
C ARG A 74 -4.64 -13.36 -1.88
N ASN A 75 -5.44 -13.47 -0.85
CA ASN A 75 -5.69 -12.33 0.00
C ASN A 75 -4.43 -12.04 0.82
N PHE A 76 -3.76 -10.92 0.54
CA PHE A 76 -2.50 -10.55 1.19
C PHE A 76 -2.60 -10.54 2.73
N MET A 77 -3.74 -10.09 3.29
CA MET A 77 -3.94 -10.05 4.73
C MET A 77 -3.92 -11.44 5.37
N TYR A 78 -4.54 -12.41 4.69
CA TYR A 78 -4.75 -13.76 5.21
C TYR A 78 -3.82 -14.79 4.55
N MET A 79 -2.72 -14.30 3.95
CA MET A 79 -1.69 -15.17 3.38
C MET A 79 -1.06 -16.01 4.50
N PRO A 80 -0.92 -17.35 4.32
CA PRO A 80 -0.25 -18.22 5.28
C PRO A 80 1.16 -17.72 5.63
N ARG A 81 1.59 -17.98 6.87
CA ARG A 81 2.87 -17.47 7.41
C ARG A 81 4.06 -17.87 6.53
N GLU A 82 4.10 -19.12 6.11
CA GLU A 82 5.18 -19.66 5.28
C GLU A 82 5.20 -19.01 3.89
N GLU A 83 4.03 -18.82 3.26
CA GLU A 83 3.93 -18.14 1.97
C GLU A 83 4.34 -16.68 2.10
N TYR A 84 3.91 -16.00 3.18
CA TYR A 84 4.28 -14.62 3.47
C TYR A 84 5.80 -14.49 3.71
N ALA A 85 6.40 -15.36 4.51
CA ALA A 85 7.83 -15.37 4.75
C ALA A 85 8.63 -15.69 3.47
N GLY A 86 8.09 -16.55 2.61
CA GLY A 86 8.68 -16.91 1.31
C GLY A 86 8.65 -15.77 0.27
N LEU A 87 7.95 -14.67 0.52
CA LEU A 87 8.01 -13.49 -0.35
C LEU A 87 9.39 -12.83 -0.33
N GLY A 88 10.11 -12.91 0.80
CA GLY A 88 11.33 -12.16 1.03
C GLY A 88 11.06 -10.65 1.19
N THR A 89 12.05 -9.83 0.92
CA THR A 89 11.95 -8.38 1.07
C THR A 89 12.03 -7.65 -0.28
N PHE A 90 11.55 -6.39 -0.29
CA PHE A 90 11.40 -5.58 -1.49
C PHE A 90 11.99 -4.18 -1.28
N ASP A 91 12.45 -3.59 -2.38
CA ASP A 91 12.97 -2.22 -2.39
C ASP A 91 11.85 -1.20 -2.65
N LEU A 92 10.80 -1.64 -3.34
CA LEU A 92 9.61 -0.85 -3.62
C LEU A 92 8.35 -1.69 -3.41
N ILE A 93 7.39 -1.14 -2.68
CA ILE A 93 6.03 -1.69 -2.59
C ILE A 93 5.06 -0.67 -3.18
N TRP A 94 4.29 -1.10 -4.18
CA TRP A 94 3.22 -0.31 -4.80
C TRP A 94 1.87 -0.84 -4.33
N CYS A 95 1.16 -0.02 -3.54
CA CYS A 95 -0.12 -0.37 -2.95
C CYS A 95 -1.12 0.75 -3.17
N THR A 96 -1.89 0.67 -4.26
CA THR A 96 -2.83 1.71 -4.67
C THR A 96 -4.24 1.18 -4.78
N GLY A 97 -5.19 1.84 -4.12
CA GLY A 97 -6.61 1.48 -4.18
C GLY A 97 -7.01 0.25 -3.35
N VAL A 98 -6.19 -0.14 -2.37
CA VAL A 98 -6.37 -1.38 -1.60
C VAL A 98 -6.66 -1.15 -0.12
N LEU A 99 -5.93 -0.24 0.54
CA LEU A 99 -5.96 -0.09 2.00
C LEU A 99 -7.38 0.04 2.56
N TYR A 100 -8.23 0.83 1.93
CA TYR A 100 -9.59 1.11 2.41
C TYR A 100 -10.56 -0.08 2.28
N HIS A 101 -10.19 -1.12 1.53
CA HIS A 101 -10.93 -2.38 1.47
C HIS A 101 -10.55 -3.35 2.59
N ASN A 102 -9.58 -2.99 3.43
CA ASN A 102 -9.10 -3.83 4.51
C ASN A 102 -9.61 -3.32 5.86
N PRO A 103 -10.34 -4.12 6.66
CA PRO A 103 -10.76 -3.73 8.00
C PRO A 103 -9.61 -3.63 9.01
N GLU A 104 -8.52 -4.36 8.79
CA GLU A 104 -7.34 -4.40 9.67
C GLU A 104 -6.20 -3.53 9.11
N GLN A 105 -6.48 -2.24 8.85
CA GLN A 105 -5.60 -1.34 8.10
C GLN A 105 -4.22 -1.17 8.74
N LEU A 106 -4.15 -1.06 10.07
CA LEU A 106 -2.86 -0.94 10.78
C LEU A 106 -2.01 -2.21 10.62
N ARG A 107 -2.63 -3.39 10.78
CA ARG A 107 -1.96 -4.68 10.57
C ARG A 107 -1.50 -4.84 9.12
N PHE A 108 -2.31 -4.40 8.16
CA PHE A 108 -1.96 -4.41 6.74
C PHE A 108 -0.69 -3.58 6.48
N LEU A 109 -0.64 -2.35 6.99
CA LEU A 109 0.52 -1.46 6.86
C LEU A 109 1.77 -2.05 7.52
N ARG A 110 1.62 -2.69 8.69
CA ARG A 110 2.72 -3.39 9.36
C ARG A 110 3.27 -4.55 8.52
N LYS A 111 2.40 -5.34 7.89
CA LYS A 111 2.84 -6.40 6.96
C LYS A 111 3.64 -5.80 5.80
N LEU A 112 3.19 -4.70 5.21
CA LEU A 112 3.95 -4.02 4.15
C LEU A 112 5.31 -3.51 4.64
N TYR A 113 5.36 -2.89 5.84
CA TYR A 113 6.60 -2.41 6.43
C TYR A 113 7.63 -3.52 6.63
N LYS A 114 7.20 -4.69 7.13
CA LYS A 114 8.09 -5.85 7.34
C LYS A 114 8.68 -6.39 6.04
N LEU A 115 7.95 -6.28 4.93
CA LEU A 115 8.44 -6.71 3.62
C LEU A 115 9.37 -5.69 2.94
N LEU A 116 9.54 -4.48 3.47
CA LEU A 116 10.47 -3.50 2.92
C LEU A 116 11.89 -3.70 3.44
N ASN A 117 12.86 -3.59 2.53
CA ASN A 117 14.27 -3.37 2.89
C ASN A 117 14.43 -2.02 3.58
N VAL A 118 15.47 -1.87 4.42
CA VAL A 118 15.90 -0.55 4.91
C VAL A 118 16.29 0.30 3.69
N GLY A 119 15.82 1.53 3.62
CA GLY A 119 15.91 2.38 2.44
C GLY A 119 14.81 2.16 1.41
N GLY A 120 14.02 1.11 1.54
CA GLY A 120 12.90 0.80 0.64
C GLY A 120 11.73 1.79 0.78
N CYS A 121 10.94 1.88 -0.28
CA CYS A 121 9.82 2.82 -0.40
C CYS A 121 8.49 2.10 -0.50
N LEU A 122 7.52 2.51 0.31
CA LEU A 122 6.10 2.21 0.12
C LEU A 122 5.43 3.36 -0.61
N VAL A 123 4.88 3.10 -1.79
CA VAL A 123 3.93 3.98 -2.47
C VAL A 123 2.54 3.56 -2.05
N LEU A 124 1.88 4.38 -1.26
CA LEU A 124 0.55 4.11 -0.74
C LEU A 124 -0.47 5.09 -1.32
N GLU A 125 -1.59 4.56 -1.81
CA GLU A 125 -2.73 5.38 -2.20
C GLU A 125 -4.02 4.73 -1.71
N SER A 126 -4.92 5.54 -1.15
CA SER A 126 -6.18 5.07 -0.56
C SER A 126 -7.31 6.06 -0.79
N ALA A 127 -8.52 5.54 -0.92
CA ALA A 127 -9.69 6.36 -0.68
C ALA A 127 -9.70 6.82 0.79
N THR A 128 -10.18 8.03 1.02
CA THR A 128 -10.21 8.65 2.34
C THR A 128 -11.57 9.26 2.64
N TRP A 129 -11.86 9.39 3.93
CA TRP A 129 -13.03 10.11 4.41
C TRP A 129 -12.81 11.62 4.31
N ARG A 130 -13.82 12.32 3.82
CA ARG A 130 -13.77 13.79 3.73
C ARG A 130 -14.06 14.47 5.04
N GLY A 131 -14.94 13.87 5.85
CA GLY A 131 -15.44 14.50 7.05
C GLY A 131 -16.15 15.85 6.84
N ALA A 132 -16.74 16.37 7.90
CA ALA A 132 -17.16 17.76 7.93
C ALA A 132 -15.95 18.70 7.94
N LYS A 133 -16.12 19.93 7.41
CA LYS A 133 -15.10 20.96 7.51
C LYS A 133 -14.74 21.17 9.00
N GLY A 134 -13.47 21.06 9.36
CA GLY A 134 -12.99 21.10 10.74
C GLY A 134 -12.70 19.75 11.39
N MET A 135 -13.15 18.63 10.79
CA MET A 135 -12.80 17.29 11.25
C MET A 135 -11.72 16.61 10.40
N ARG A 136 -11.29 17.26 9.29
CA ARG A 136 -10.36 16.67 8.32
C ARG A 136 -8.97 16.43 8.88
N ASP A 137 -8.57 17.23 9.86
CA ASP A 137 -7.25 17.17 10.51
C ASP A 137 -7.21 16.11 11.63
N GLY A 138 -8.35 15.53 11.98
CA GLY A 138 -8.44 14.46 12.96
C GLY A 138 -8.11 13.09 12.36
N SER A 139 -7.82 12.13 13.23
CA SER A 139 -7.56 10.73 12.86
C SER A 139 -8.84 9.91 13.05
N TYR A 140 -9.65 9.81 12.00
CA TYR A 140 -10.93 9.12 12.00
C TYR A 140 -10.99 8.05 10.92
N VAL A 141 -11.87 7.08 11.12
CA VAL A 141 -12.23 6.06 10.13
C VAL A 141 -13.75 6.01 10.02
N GLU A 142 -14.26 6.16 8.81
CA GLU A 142 -15.65 5.93 8.49
C GLU A 142 -15.83 4.49 8.00
N ILE A 143 -16.72 3.74 8.66
CA ILE A 143 -16.95 2.32 8.37
C ILE A 143 -18.22 2.19 7.53
N HIS A 144 -18.10 1.55 6.36
CA HIS A 144 -19.22 1.24 5.49
C HIS A 144 -19.44 -0.27 5.40
N TYR A 145 -20.69 -0.68 5.52
CA TYR A 145 -21.11 -2.02 5.11
C TYR A 145 -21.11 -2.14 3.58
N PRO A 146 -21.03 -3.36 3.02
CA PRO A 146 -20.91 -3.56 1.57
C PRO A 146 -21.94 -2.82 0.73
N GLN A 147 -23.17 -2.68 1.22
CA GLN A 147 -24.28 -2.04 0.49
C GLN A 147 -24.27 -0.51 0.60
N THR A 148 -23.50 0.07 1.51
CA THR A 148 -23.57 1.51 1.83
C THR A 148 -22.53 2.35 1.10
N TYR A 149 -21.48 1.74 0.56
CA TYR A 149 -20.44 2.45 -0.18
C TYR A 149 -20.53 2.16 -1.68
N ARG A 150 -21.17 3.08 -2.43
CA ARG A 150 -21.27 3.04 -3.90
C ARG A 150 -21.73 1.70 -4.49
N ASN A 151 -22.47 0.92 -3.74
CA ASN A 151 -22.91 -0.44 -4.11
C ASN A 151 -21.77 -1.37 -4.58
N THR A 152 -20.57 -1.21 -4.02
CA THR A 152 -19.39 -2.00 -4.44
C THR A 152 -19.41 -3.44 -3.97
N GLY A 153 -20.33 -3.81 -3.08
CA GLY A 153 -20.38 -5.15 -2.48
C GLY A 153 -19.21 -5.49 -1.57
N THR A 154 -18.32 -4.53 -1.28
CA THR A 154 -17.12 -4.74 -0.46
C THR A 154 -17.18 -3.95 0.84
N ILE A 155 -16.61 -4.51 1.91
CA ILE A 155 -16.35 -3.75 3.14
C ILE A 155 -15.44 -2.58 2.79
N THR A 156 -15.75 -1.40 3.34
CA THR A 156 -14.97 -0.21 3.08
C THR A 156 -14.81 0.59 4.37
N HIS A 157 -13.56 0.77 4.77
CA HIS A 157 -13.17 1.59 5.90
C HIS A 157 -12.37 2.79 5.38
N LEU A 158 -13.00 3.97 5.38
CA LEU A 158 -12.38 5.19 4.85
C LEU A 158 -11.64 5.94 5.97
N PRO A 159 -10.31 5.85 6.05
CA PRO A 159 -9.54 6.65 6.98
C PRO A 159 -9.45 8.10 6.51
N THR A 160 -9.21 9.04 7.42
CA THR A 160 -8.69 10.35 7.05
C THR A 160 -7.23 10.23 6.62
N ALA A 161 -6.73 11.20 5.84
CA ALA A 161 -5.31 11.25 5.48
C ALA A 161 -4.40 11.26 6.73
N ASN A 162 -4.84 11.99 7.78
CA ASN A 162 -4.11 12.04 9.04
C ASN A 162 -4.08 10.69 9.76
N ALA A 163 -5.18 9.92 9.73
CA ALA A 163 -5.18 8.57 10.29
C ALA A 163 -4.15 7.66 9.59
N ILE A 164 -4.05 7.74 8.26
CA ILE A 164 -3.04 6.99 7.50
C ILE A 164 -1.63 7.39 7.94
N LYS A 165 -1.33 8.69 8.06
CA LYS A 165 -0.01 9.17 8.51
C LYS A 165 0.33 8.68 9.91
N VAL A 166 -0.62 8.75 10.83
CA VAL A 166 -0.45 8.24 12.21
C VAL A 166 -0.13 6.74 12.17
N TRP A 167 -0.88 5.94 11.43
CA TRP A 167 -0.61 4.51 11.30
C TRP A 167 0.74 4.20 10.67
N LEU A 168 1.13 4.93 9.62
CA LEU A 168 2.46 4.78 9.02
C LEU A 168 3.56 5.05 10.04
N SER A 169 3.41 6.10 10.86
CA SER A 169 4.36 6.41 11.94
C SER A 169 4.35 5.32 13.01
N MET A 170 3.17 4.82 13.39
CA MET A 170 3.04 3.73 14.39
C MET A 170 3.73 2.44 13.96
N VAL A 171 3.74 2.12 12.66
CA VAL A 171 4.41 0.91 12.15
C VAL A 171 5.91 1.12 11.88
N GLY A 172 6.44 2.34 12.06
CA GLY A 172 7.88 2.62 12.00
C GLY A 172 8.36 3.49 10.83
N PHE A 173 7.46 3.98 9.96
CA PHE A 173 7.88 4.93 8.93
C PHE A 173 8.15 6.32 9.55
N THR A 174 9.38 6.80 9.43
CA THR A 174 9.80 8.11 9.95
C THR A 174 9.92 9.20 8.88
N ARG A 175 9.92 8.80 7.59
CA ARG A 175 9.99 9.71 6.45
C ARG A 175 8.80 9.45 5.54
N ILE A 176 7.78 10.32 5.65
CA ILE A 176 6.54 10.25 4.87
C ILE A 176 6.45 11.53 4.05
N HIS A 177 6.40 11.37 2.73
CA HIS A 177 6.25 12.46 1.76
C HIS A 177 4.86 12.40 1.15
N ASP A 178 4.06 13.42 1.35
CA ASP A 178 2.74 13.53 0.73
C ASP A 178 2.89 13.67 -0.79
N SER A 179 2.12 12.92 -1.54
CA SER A 179 2.07 13.07 -2.99
C SER A 179 1.25 14.31 -3.37
N ARG A 180 1.71 15.02 -4.38
CA ARG A 180 1.01 16.17 -4.96
C ARG A 180 -0.06 15.79 -5.98
N CYS A 181 -0.18 14.51 -6.32
CA CYS A 181 -1.11 14.06 -7.36
C CYS A 181 -2.58 14.39 -7.07
N PHE A 182 -2.89 14.82 -5.84
CA PHE A 182 -4.23 15.20 -5.39
C PHE A 182 -4.36 16.66 -4.94
N GLU A 183 -3.34 17.49 -5.10
CA GLU A 183 -3.37 18.90 -4.70
C GLU A 183 -4.15 19.78 -5.70
N ASP A 184 -4.26 19.38 -6.96
CA ASP A 184 -4.93 20.15 -7.99
C ASP A 184 -6.45 20.16 -7.81
N ALA A 185 -7.02 21.34 -7.56
CA ALA A 185 -8.45 21.57 -7.34
C ALA A 185 -9.33 21.11 -8.53
N ASN A 186 -8.80 21.08 -9.74
CA ASN A 186 -9.49 20.57 -10.92
C ASN A 186 -9.53 19.03 -11.00
N ARG A 187 -8.75 18.37 -10.16
CA ARG A 187 -8.79 16.92 -9.97
C ARG A 187 -9.73 16.51 -8.84
N ASN A 188 -10.74 17.30 -8.60
CA ASN A 188 -11.67 17.31 -7.46
C ASN A 188 -12.59 16.09 -7.27
N VAL A 189 -12.44 15.05 -8.05
CA VAL A 189 -12.90 13.70 -7.66
C VAL A 189 -12.22 13.24 -6.34
N ILE A 190 -11.39 13.98 -5.81
CA ILE A 190 -10.09 13.81 -5.22
C ILE A 190 -10.03 14.22 -3.75
N GLY A 191 -10.87 15.02 -3.25
CA GLY A 191 -10.93 15.24 -1.82
C GLY A 191 -11.36 14.00 -1.02
N GLN A 192 -11.37 12.85 -1.67
CA GLN A 192 -11.67 11.53 -1.13
C GLN A 192 -10.52 10.55 -1.35
N ARG A 193 -9.30 11.04 -1.65
CA ARG A 193 -8.13 10.18 -1.80
C ARG A 193 -6.90 10.86 -1.22
N TYR A 194 -5.97 10.04 -0.77
CA TYR A 194 -4.67 10.44 -0.25
C TYR A 194 -3.61 9.50 -0.81
N ALA A 195 -2.44 10.04 -1.13
CA ALA A 195 -1.28 9.25 -1.51
C ALA A 195 -0.01 9.78 -0.86
N CYS A 196 0.93 8.89 -0.59
CA CYS A 196 2.23 9.24 -0.05
C CYS A 196 3.31 8.23 -0.44
N PHE A 197 4.55 8.66 -0.23
CA PHE A 197 5.76 7.85 -0.31
C PHE A 197 6.33 7.73 1.11
N ALA A 198 6.37 6.51 1.65
CA ALA A 198 6.88 6.27 2.98
C ALA A 198 8.18 5.44 2.89
N ILE A 199 9.27 5.99 3.42
CA ILE A 199 10.60 5.38 3.37
C ILE A 199 10.89 4.66 4.69
N LYS A 200 11.28 3.39 4.61
CA LYS A 200 11.76 2.64 5.77
C LYS A 200 13.20 3.03 6.08
N THR A 201 13.44 3.68 7.22
CA THR A 201 14.76 4.21 7.59
C THR A 201 15.49 3.39 8.65
N GLY A 202 14.79 2.51 9.36
CA GLY A 202 15.34 1.69 10.44
C GLY A 202 15.10 0.20 10.23
N ALA A 203 15.86 -0.62 10.93
CA ALA A 203 15.60 -2.04 11.05
C ALA A 203 14.32 -2.30 11.85
N ASP A 204 13.80 -3.53 11.78
CA ASP A 204 12.48 -3.93 12.32
C ASP A 204 12.27 -3.80 13.83
N ASP A 205 13.26 -3.34 14.58
CA ASP A 205 13.21 -3.20 16.04
C ASP A 205 12.25 -2.10 16.52
N ALA A 206 11.78 -1.28 15.61
CA ALA A 206 10.81 -0.24 15.91
C ALA A 206 9.36 -0.77 15.82
N ASP A 207 9.03 -1.75 16.59
CA ASP A 207 7.69 -1.86 17.14
C ASP A 207 7.50 -0.74 18.18
N VAL A 208 7.70 0.49 17.71
CA VAL A 208 7.64 1.69 18.55
C VAL A 208 6.33 1.76 19.33
N TYR A 209 5.27 1.21 18.77
CA TYR A 209 3.97 1.17 19.42
C TYR A 209 3.78 -0.08 20.29
N TYR A 210 4.29 -1.24 19.88
CA TYR A 210 4.09 -2.52 20.55
C TYR A 210 5.34 -3.01 21.31
N GLY A 211 6.49 -2.43 21.07
CA GLY A 211 7.73 -2.72 21.79
C GLY A 211 7.91 -1.96 23.09
N THR A 212 7.03 -1.00 23.38
CA THR A 212 7.03 -0.37 24.69
C THR A 212 6.38 -1.30 25.70
N THR A 213 7.01 -1.48 26.84
CA THR A 213 6.54 -2.23 28.01
C THR A 213 5.16 -1.83 28.53
N ALA A 214 4.52 -0.85 27.93
CA ALA A 214 3.20 -0.37 28.28
C ALA A 214 2.04 -1.18 27.65
N LEU A 215 2.32 -2.01 26.65
CA LEU A 215 1.29 -2.86 26.03
C LEU A 215 1.56 -4.31 26.40
N ASN A 216 0.50 -4.99 26.82
CA ASN A 216 0.54 -6.39 27.20
C ASN A 216 1.29 -7.21 26.12
N PRO A 217 2.40 -7.91 26.48
CA PRO A 217 3.17 -8.73 25.53
C PRO A 217 2.34 -9.81 24.83
N GLU A 218 1.18 -10.18 25.37
CA GLU A 218 0.23 -11.09 24.73
C GLU A 218 -0.40 -10.51 23.44
N TYR A 219 -0.36 -9.20 23.23
CA TYR A 219 -0.79 -8.52 22.01
C TYR A 219 0.34 -8.24 21.03
N ARG A 220 1.31 -9.12 20.94
CA ARG A 220 2.31 -9.05 19.87
C ARG A 220 1.61 -9.33 18.52
N PHE A 221 1.24 -8.27 17.84
CA PHE A 221 0.80 -8.36 16.45
C PHE A 221 1.95 -8.97 15.63
N GLY A 222 1.79 -10.18 15.19
CA GLY A 222 2.74 -10.81 14.29
C GLY A 222 3.01 -12.27 14.52
N ASP A 223 2.73 -12.79 15.71
CA ASP A 223 3.01 -14.20 16.04
C ASP A 223 1.80 -15.12 15.81
N SER A 224 0.64 -14.55 15.45
CA SER A 224 -0.60 -15.29 15.25
C SER A 224 -1.18 -15.07 13.85
N VAL A 225 -0.40 -15.36 12.81
CA VAL A 225 -0.94 -15.64 11.46
C VAL A 225 -0.02 -16.59 10.76
#